data_6618a8e16f1be00414c29fce45fadb84
#
_entry.id   6618a8e16f1be00414c29fce45fadb84
#
_cell.length_a   1.000
_cell.length_b   1.000
_cell.length_c   1.000
_cell.angle_alpha   90.00
_cell.angle_beta   90.00
_cell.angle_gamma   90.00
#
_symmetry.space_group_name_H-M   'P 1'
#
loop_
_entity.id
_entity.type
_entity.pdbx_description
1 polymer ?
#
loop_
_entity_poly.entity_id
_entity_poly.type
_entity_poly.pdbx_seq_one_letter_code
_entity_poly.pdbx_strand_id
1 'polypeptide(L)'
;MSSSPLGSRGNMDILEELQLIAAQNLEMLEINKYYDVIRELGKGTYGKVDLVIHKIRGTKMALKFLRKKTTKLKSFLREYSISLYLSPCPFIINMFGIAFETDDYYVFAQEYALSGDLFDIIPPQVGLPETVAKRCVHQVAIALDYLHCKKLVHRDIKPENILIFDRECRKVKLSDFGMTRRAGSPVKRVSGTIPYTAPELCDTSRHEGFCVDYSTDVWAFGVLLFCMLTGNFPWEKALPSDSFYQEFTRWQRRRTGTVPSQWRRFTEQALRMFRRLLSVEQDRRCSVKEVFGYFSHSWMLDGDSNGNGGGGGERERERGGGGVRVEGEGRSTSSSSGEDDEDMLVERMKQQTLSPLSPLSPVSVERGTGGTKAGMMESGGGHHFVSVSTTSSVSSTNSYERMPRDSISNNNQPAGRMLVATPIEICV
;
A
#
# COMPACT_ATOMS: atom_id res chain seq x y z
N MET A 1 -57.12 -12.06 -18.50
CA MET A 1 -56.01 -12.32 -17.57
C MET A 1 -54.71 -12.15 -18.28
N SER A 2 -54.14 -10.95 -18.19
CA SER A 2 -52.86 -10.60 -18.85
C SER A 2 -51.79 -10.65 -17.74
N SER A 3 -50.90 -11.63 -17.85
CA SER A 3 -49.71 -11.75 -17.05
C SER A 3 -48.64 -10.78 -17.57
N SER A 4 -48.37 -9.74 -16.80
CA SER A 4 -47.22 -8.85 -17.06
C SER A 4 -45.92 -9.62 -16.90
N PRO A 5 -44.92 -9.48 -17.76
CA PRO A 5 -43.64 -10.10 -17.57
C PRO A 5 -42.90 -9.35 -16.46
N LEU A 6 -42.51 -10.08 -15.40
CA LEU A 6 -41.53 -9.64 -14.42
C LEU A 6 -40.24 -9.32 -15.18
N GLY A 7 -39.94 -8.03 -15.25
CA GLY A 7 -38.68 -7.54 -15.82
C GLY A 7 -37.50 -8.18 -15.10
N SER A 8 -36.67 -8.87 -15.84
CA SER A 8 -35.34 -9.33 -15.45
C SER A 8 -34.62 -8.16 -14.78
N ARG A 9 -34.43 -8.20 -13.45
CA ARG A 9 -33.45 -7.37 -12.77
C ARG A 9 -32.08 -7.79 -13.33
N GLY A 10 -31.58 -6.99 -14.26
CA GLY A 10 -30.17 -7.12 -14.68
C GLY A 10 -29.31 -7.13 -13.44
N ASN A 11 -28.43 -8.11 -13.34
CA ASN A 11 -27.49 -8.24 -12.23
C ASN A 11 -26.64 -6.97 -12.16
N MET A 12 -26.99 -6.05 -11.26
CA MET A 12 -26.23 -4.80 -11.07
C MET A 12 -24.87 -5.19 -10.49
N ASP A 13 -23.80 -4.58 -10.99
CA ASP A 13 -22.47 -4.77 -10.45
C ASP A 13 -22.42 -4.34 -8.97
N ILE A 14 -21.82 -5.16 -8.10
CA ILE A 14 -21.67 -4.91 -6.67
C ILE A 14 -21.11 -3.51 -6.36
N LEU A 15 -20.12 -3.05 -7.14
CA LEU A 15 -19.55 -1.71 -6.94
C LEU A 15 -20.53 -0.59 -7.31
N GLU A 16 -21.40 -0.80 -8.28
CA GLU A 16 -22.45 0.16 -8.64
C GLU A 16 -23.52 0.19 -7.53
N GLU A 17 -23.89 -0.96 -6.99
CA GLU A 17 -24.83 -1.05 -5.85
C GLU A 17 -24.27 -0.34 -4.62
N LEU A 18 -23.02 -0.60 -4.25
CA LEU A 18 -22.36 0.09 -3.13
C LEU A 18 -22.29 1.61 -3.34
N GLN A 19 -22.06 2.09 -4.56
CA GLN A 19 -22.07 3.53 -4.88
C GLN A 19 -23.46 4.15 -4.70
N LEU A 20 -24.50 3.45 -5.11
CA LEU A 20 -25.89 3.92 -4.94
C LEU A 20 -26.27 4.01 -3.47
N ILE A 21 -25.96 2.98 -2.68
CA ILE A 21 -26.23 2.96 -1.24
C ILE A 21 -25.46 4.10 -0.55
N ALA A 22 -24.18 4.28 -0.88
CA ALA A 22 -23.37 5.35 -0.32
C ALA A 22 -23.91 6.74 -0.68
N ALA A 23 -24.38 6.93 -1.92
CA ALA A 23 -24.97 8.20 -2.37
C ALA A 23 -26.27 8.52 -1.61
N GLN A 24 -27.11 7.52 -1.35
CA GLN A 24 -28.37 7.69 -0.63
C GLN A 24 -28.19 8.01 0.85
N ASN A 25 -27.06 7.57 1.44
CA ASN A 25 -26.75 7.74 2.87
C ASN A 25 -25.73 8.86 3.13
N LEU A 26 -25.40 9.66 2.14
CA LEU A 26 -24.43 10.76 2.29
C LEU A 26 -25.12 11.98 2.92
N GLU A 27 -24.85 12.21 4.20
CA GLU A 27 -25.44 13.29 4.98
C GLU A 27 -24.45 14.42 5.20
N MET A 28 -24.98 15.66 5.35
CA MET A 28 -24.21 16.83 5.81
C MET A 28 -23.91 16.71 7.30
N LEU A 29 -22.64 16.92 7.69
CA LEU A 29 -22.24 16.74 9.08
C LEU A 29 -21.22 17.79 9.51
N GLU A 30 -21.39 18.32 10.73
CA GLU A 30 -20.43 19.18 11.41
C GLU A 30 -19.40 18.31 12.15
N ILE A 31 -18.14 18.37 11.73
CA ILE A 31 -17.08 17.51 12.25
C ILE A 31 -16.92 17.65 13.76
N ASN A 32 -16.84 18.89 14.26
CA ASN A 32 -16.60 19.19 15.68
C ASN A 32 -17.69 18.68 16.62
N LYS A 33 -18.88 18.36 16.10
CA LYS A 33 -19.96 17.78 16.88
C LYS A 33 -19.72 16.30 17.24
N TYR A 34 -19.04 15.57 16.35
CA TYR A 34 -18.88 14.11 16.47
C TYR A 34 -17.43 13.67 16.67
N TYR A 35 -16.45 14.51 16.30
CA TYR A 35 -15.04 14.16 16.30
C TYR A 35 -14.21 15.24 16.99
N ASP A 36 -13.19 14.78 17.73
CA ASP A 36 -12.09 15.61 18.20
C ASP A 36 -10.93 15.46 17.23
N VAL A 37 -10.58 16.55 16.56
CA VAL A 37 -9.45 16.57 15.62
C VAL A 37 -8.15 16.69 16.42
N ILE A 38 -7.27 15.70 16.26
CA ILE A 38 -6.00 15.62 16.99
C ILE A 38 -4.88 16.30 16.21
N ARG A 39 -4.71 15.91 14.93
CA ARG A 39 -3.71 16.52 14.04
C ARG A 39 -3.96 16.17 12.58
N GLU A 40 -3.41 16.96 11.66
CA GLU A 40 -3.31 16.60 10.25
C GLU A 40 -2.26 15.49 10.06
N LEU A 41 -2.58 14.46 9.29
CA LEU A 41 -1.67 13.36 8.94
C LEU A 41 -1.00 13.59 7.59
N GLY A 42 -1.70 14.25 6.68
CA GLY A 42 -1.21 14.56 5.35
C GLY A 42 -2.13 15.52 4.62
N LYS A 43 -1.57 16.26 3.67
CA LYS A 43 -2.28 17.22 2.84
C LYS A 43 -1.76 17.20 1.42
N GLY A 44 -2.66 17.24 0.46
CA GLY A 44 -2.34 17.25 -0.95
C GLY A 44 -3.31 18.10 -1.77
N THR A 45 -3.15 18.07 -3.06
CA THR A 45 -4.01 18.81 -4.01
C THR A 45 -5.46 18.35 -3.96
N TYR A 46 -5.71 17.07 -3.72
CA TYR A 46 -7.05 16.47 -3.60
C TYR A 46 -7.76 16.82 -2.30
N GLY A 47 -7.03 17.11 -1.21
CA GLY A 47 -7.60 17.33 0.12
C GLY A 47 -6.61 17.10 1.24
N LYS A 48 -7.08 16.52 2.35
CA LYS A 48 -6.25 16.22 3.53
C LYS A 48 -6.70 14.95 4.22
N VAL A 49 -5.88 14.47 5.14
CA VAL A 49 -6.19 13.38 6.07
C VAL A 49 -5.92 13.87 7.49
N ASP A 50 -6.93 13.76 8.36
CA ASP A 50 -6.81 14.16 9.77
C ASP A 50 -6.93 12.91 10.68
N LEU A 51 -6.11 12.86 11.72
CA LEU A 51 -6.31 11.96 12.85
C LEU A 51 -7.37 12.55 13.76
N VAL A 52 -8.40 11.77 14.04
CA VAL A 52 -9.51 12.16 14.92
C VAL A 52 -9.82 11.07 15.95
N ILE A 53 -10.53 11.48 17.01
CA ILE A 53 -11.19 10.58 17.96
C ILE A 53 -12.70 10.78 17.81
N HIS A 54 -13.43 9.69 17.59
CA HIS A 54 -14.88 9.71 17.61
C HIS A 54 -15.37 9.92 19.05
N LYS A 55 -16.06 11.03 19.35
CA LYS A 55 -16.40 11.46 20.72
C LYS A 55 -17.16 10.42 21.53
N ILE A 56 -18.12 9.71 20.90
CA ILE A 56 -18.95 8.73 21.59
C ILE A 56 -18.23 7.39 21.77
N ARG A 57 -17.44 6.97 20.75
CA ARG A 57 -16.82 5.63 20.74
C ARG A 57 -15.39 5.62 21.30
N GLY A 58 -14.76 6.78 21.45
CA GLY A 58 -13.36 6.90 21.82
C GLY A 58 -12.37 6.32 20.79
N THR A 59 -12.86 5.93 19.61
CA THR A 59 -12.05 5.26 18.58
C THR A 59 -11.23 6.28 17.80
N LYS A 60 -9.92 6.03 17.70
CA LYS A 60 -9.03 6.77 16.80
C LYS A 60 -9.26 6.31 15.37
N MET A 61 -9.39 7.27 14.47
CA MET A 61 -9.56 7.00 13.03
C MET A 61 -8.92 8.09 12.18
N ALA A 62 -8.62 7.77 10.93
CA ALA A 62 -8.18 8.73 9.94
C ALA A 62 -9.39 9.14 9.09
N LEU A 63 -9.70 10.43 9.06
CA LEU A 63 -10.70 11.00 8.16
C LEU A 63 -10.00 11.51 6.90
N LYS A 64 -10.38 10.98 5.74
CA LYS A 64 -9.91 11.45 4.44
C LYS A 64 -10.91 12.45 3.88
N PHE A 65 -10.44 13.67 3.64
CA PHE A 65 -11.20 14.81 3.12
C PHE A 65 -10.87 15.03 1.66
N LEU A 66 -11.87 14.97 0.79
CA LEU A 66 -11.73 15.23 -0.65
C LEU A 66 -12.47 16.52 -1.00
N ARG A 67 -11.76 17.51 -1.53
CA ARG A 67 -12.34 18.83 -1.83
C ARG A 67 -13.42 18.74 -2.90
N LYS A 68 -14.62 19.25 -2.63
CA LYS A 68 -15.72 19.30 -3.61
C LYS A 68 -15.36 20.11 -4.85
N LYS A 69 -14.52 21.14 -4.73
CA LYS A 69 -14.05 21.97 -5.86
C LYS A 69 -13.22 21.18 -6.88
N THR A 70 -12.50 20.15 -6.44
CA THR A 70 -11.62 19.35 -7.31
C THR A 70 -12.06 17.91 -7.49
N THR A 71 -13.02 17.44 -6.71
CA THR A 71 -13.48 16.04 -6.71
C THR A 71 -14.97 15.99 -7.04
N LYS A 72 -15.33 15.31 -8.14
CA LYS A 72 -16.74 15.03 -8.45
C LYS A 72 -17.30 13.99 -7.48
N LEU A 73 -18.58 14.12 -7.10
CA LEU A 73 -19.27 13.16 -6.24
C LEU A 73 -19.08 11.70 -6.72
N LYS A 74 -19.23 11.45 -8.01
CA LYS A 74 -19.03 10.12 -8.61
C LYS A 74 -17.62 9.55 -8.33
N SER A 75 -16.59 10.40 -8.31
CA SER A 75 -15.21 9.97 -8.03
C SER A 75 -15.02 9.62 -6.56
N PHE A 76 -15.60 10.41 -5.66
CA PHE A 76 -15.63 10.13 -4.22
C PHE A 76 -16.36 8.82 -3.92
N LEU A 77 -17.56 8.64 -4.46
CA LEU A 77 -18.36 7.43 -4.25
C LEU A 77 -17.65 6.18 -4.77
N ARG A 78 -16.96 6.28 -5.89
CA ARG A 78 -16.17 5.17 -6.44
C ARG A 78 -15.02 4.80 -5.52
N GLU A 79 -14.22 5.76 -5.08
CA GLU A 79 -13.10 5.50 -4.17
C GLU A 79 -13.57 4.88 -2.87
N TYR A 80 -14.61 5.45 -2.25
CA TYR A 80 -15.19 4.94 -1.02
C TYR A 80 -15.73 3.52 -1.16
N SER A 81 -16.51 3.26 -2.22
CA SER A 81 -17.10 1.94 -2.46
C SER A 81 -16.05 0.87 -2.77
N ILE A 82 -15.03 1.18 -3.56
CA ILE A 82 -13.90 0.27 -3.80
C ILE A 82 -13.16 -0.02 -2.49
N SER A 83 -12.91 1.00 -1.66
CA SER A 83 -12.24 0.84 -0.38
C SER A 83 -13.03 -0.08 0.55
N LEU A 84 -14.35 0.08 0.62
CA LEU A 84 -15.24 -0.82 1.37
C LEU A 84 -15.21 -2.26 0.83
N TYR A 85 -15.33 -2.42 -0.47
CA TYR A 85 -15.34 -3.72 -1.14
C TYR A 85 -14.06 -4.51 -0.93
N LEU A 86 -12.92 -3.82 -0.81
CA LEU A 86 -11.61 -4.43 -0.61
C LEU A 86 -11.23 -4.60 0.88
N SER A 87 -11.91 -3.92 1.80
CA SER A 87 -11.57 -3.89 3.22
C SER A 87 -11.65 -5.24 3.97
N PRO A 88 -12.33 -6.29 3.50
CA PRO A 88 -12.24 -7.61 4.09
C PRO A 88 -10.84 -8.24 4.04
N CYS A 89 -9.99 -7.82 3.09
CA CYS A 89 -8.61 -8.28 3.03
C CYS A 89 -7.79 -7.73 4.22
N PRO A 90 -7.11 -8.59 5.02
CA PRO A 90 -6.37 -8.14 6.20
C PRO A 90 -5.16 -7.25 5.87
N PHE A 91 -4.70 -7.25 4.62
CA PHE A 91 -3.58 -6.46 4.12
C PHE A 91 -4.01 -5.22 3.32
N ILE A 92 -5.29 -4.87 3.39
CA ILE A 92 -5.87 -3.65 2.86
C ILE A 92 -6.44 -2.82 4.02
N ILE A 93 -6.35 -1.49 3.89
CA ILE A 93 -6.81 -0.57 4.93
C ILE A 93 -8.28 -0.83 5.27
N ASN A 94 -8.58 -0.96 6.55
CA ASN A 94 -9.95 -1.22 6.99
C ASN A 94 -10.78 0.07 6.96
N MET A 95 -12.05 -0.08 6.58
CA MET A 95 -13.03 0.99 6.51
C MET A 95 -14.03 0.88 7.64
N PHE A 96 -14.40 2.02 8.25
CA PHE A 96 -15.41 2.04 9.32
C PHE A 96 -16.85 2.07 8.80
N GLY A 97 -17.06 2.16 7.50
CA GLY A 97 -18.39 2.31 6.91
C GLY A 97 -19.00 3.70 7.17
N ILE A 98 -18.17 4.69 7.46
CA ILE A 98 -18.58 6.07 7.73
C ILE A 98 -18.21 6.94 6.55
N ALA A 99 -19.19 7.58 5.94
CA ALA A 99 -19.02 8.62 4.92
C ALA A 99 -20.06 9.73 5.15
N PHE A 100 -19.63 10.95 4.90
CA PHE A 100 -20.47 12.13 5.03
C PHE A 100 -19.90 13.28 4.19
N GLU A 101 -20.61 14.39 4.13
CA GLU A 101 -20.11 15.60 3.48
C GLU A 101 -20.14 16.81 4.41
N THR A 102 -19.31 17.79 4.13
CA THR A 102 -19.33 19.12 4.69
C THR A 102 -19.58 20.12 3.56
N ASP A 103 -19.62 21.43 3.85
CA ASP A 103 -19.76 22.43 2.81
C ASP A 103 -18.68 22.31 1.72
N ASP A 104 -17.43 22.03 2.11
CA ASP A 104 -16.27 22.02 1.23
C ASP A 104 -15.72 20.64 0.86
N TYR A 105 -16.09 19.59 1.60
CA TYR A 105 -15.47 18.27 1.47
C TYR A 105 -16.47 17.10 1.42
N TYR A 106 -16.11 16.07 0.66
CA TYR A 106 -16.57 14.72 0.90
C TYR A 106 -15.59 14.03 1.85
N VAL A 107 -16.09 13.24 2.80
CA VAL A 107 -15.27 12.67 3.88
C VAL A 107 -15.62 11.20 4.08
N PHE A 108 -14.63 10.35 4.29
CA PHE A 108 -14.82 9.00 4.79
C PHE A 108 -13.78 8.62 5.87
N ALA A 109 -14.14 7.66 6.72
CA ALA A 109 -13.32 7.21 7.82
C ALA A 109 -12.67 5.86 7.53
N GLN A 110 -11.38 5.76 7.79
CA GLN A 110 -10.58 4.54 7.71
C GLN A 110 -9.73 4.35 8.97
N GLU A 111 -9.18 3.13 9.15
CA GLU A 111 -8.29 2.87 10.28
C GLU A 111 -7.03 3.75 10.23
N TYR A 112 -6.50 4.04 11.41
CA TYR A 112 -5.30 4.85 11.58
C TYR A 112 -4.06 3.97 11.71
N ALA A 113 -3.06 4.18 10.84
CA ALA A 113 -1.76 3.54 10.91
C ALA A 113 -0.82 4.33 11.81
N LEU A 114 -0.34 3.71 12.88
CA LEU A 114 0.43 4.37 13.94
C LEU A 114 1.84 4.82 13.49
N SER A 115 2.43 4.16 12.50
CA SER A 115 3.84 4.34 12.12
C SER A 115 4.02 5.03 10.76
N GLY A 116 2.98 5.71 10.25
CA GLY A 116 3.04 6.43 8.98
C GLY A 116 2.96 5.52 7.77
N ASP A 117 3.71 5.82 6.74
CA ASP A 117 3.78 5.07 5.51
C ASP A 117 5.18 4.47 5.26
N LEU A 118 5.29 3.66 4.22
CA LEU A 118 6.54 2.97 3.91
C LEU A 118 7.64 3.94 3.45
N PHE A 119 7.29 5.07 2.85
CA PHE A 119 8.27 6.07 2.43
C PHE A 119 9.07 6.59 3.63
N ASP A 120 8.41 6.83 4.75
CA ASP A 120 9.03 7.37 5.98
C ASP A 120 10.07 6.45 6.60
N ILE A 121 10.04 5.15 6.30
CA ILE A 121 10.93 4.17 6.93
C ILE A 121 12.04 3.64 6.01
N ILE A 122 12.04 3.99 4.72
CA ILE A 122 13.11 3.59 3.79
C ILE A 122 14.29 4.55 3.91
N PRO A 123 15.45 4.13 4.44
CA PRO A 123 16.63 4.98 4.49
C PRO A 123 17.14 5.29 3.07
N PRO A 124 17.23 6.58 2.68
CA PRO A 124 17.74 6.95 1.36
C PRO A 124 19.11 6.39 1.09
N GLN A 125 19.34 5.86 -0.12
CA GLN A 125 20.60 5.27 -0.61
C GLN A 125 21.07 3.99 0.12
N VAL A 126 20.36 3.57 1.17
CA VAL A 126 20.68 2.37 1.96
C VAL A 126 19.64 1.28 1.74
N GLY A 127 18.36 1.62 1.85
CA GLY A 127 17.25 0.68 1.81
C GLY A 127 16.96 0.02 3.15
N LEU A 128 15.96 -0.85 3.16
CA LEU A 128 15.56 -1.64 4.32
C LEU A 128 16.40 -2.93 4.40
N PRO A 129 16.63 -3.47 5.60
CA PRO A 129 17.13 -4.85 5.74
C PRO A 129 16.24 -5.82 4.94
N GLU A 130 16.86 -6.80 4.28
CA GLU A 130 16.16 -7.76 3.42
C GLU A 130 14.98 -8.44 4.13
N THR A 131 15.16 -8.81 5.40
CA THR A 131 14.13 -9.44 6.21
C THR A 131 12.91 -8.56 6.43
N VAL A 132 13.10 -7.25 6.61
CA VAL A 132 12.02 -6.26 6.76
C VAL A 132 11.33 -6.05 5.40
N ALA A 133 12.11 -5.88 4.31
CA ALA A 133 11.58 -5.76 2.96
C ALA A 133 10.75 -6.98 2.57
N LYS A 134 11.21 -8.19 2.85
CA LYS A 134 10.46 -9.43 2.60
C LYS A 134 9.13 -9.47 3.34
N ARG A 135 9.09 -9.10 4.61
CA ARG A 135 7.82 -9.04 5.37
C ARG A 135 6.84 -8.06 4.74
N CYS A 136 7.31 -6.88 4.35
CA CYS A 136 6.50 -5.88 3.68
C CYS A 136 5.99 -6.38 2.33
N VAL A 137 6.89 -6.84 1.46
CA VAL A 137 6.57 -7.33 0.10
C VAL A 137 5.58 -8.48 0.12
N HIS A 138 5.70 -9.41 1.08
CA HIS A 138 4.78 -10.53 1.21
C HIS A 138 3.33 -10.05 1.39
N GLN A 139 3.10 -9.12 2.30
CA GLN A 139 1.77 -8.58 2.59
C GLN A 139 1.22 -7.75 1.44
N VAL A 140 2.06 -6.89 0.83
CA VAL A 140 1.66 -6.09 -0.34
C VAL A 140 1.32 -6.98 -1.53
N ALA A 141 2.08 -8.05 -1.77
CA ALA A 141 1.80 -9.00 -2.85
C ALA A 141 0.47 -9.72 -2.65
N ILE A 142 0.13 -10.12 -1.42
CA ILE A 142 -1.19 -10.72 -1.11
C ILE A 142 -2.31 -9.70 -1.36
N ALA A 143 -2.13 -8.44 -0.92
CA ALA A 143 -3.12 -7.38 -1.15
C ALA A 143 -3.36 -7.14 -2.65
N LEU A 144 -2.28 -7.06 -3.45
CA LEU A 144 -2.38 -6.89 -4.90
C LEU A 144 -3.04 -8.08 -5.59
N ASP A 145 -2.68 -9.30 -5.20
CA ASP A 145 -3.29 -10.50 -5.76
C ASP A 145 -4.80 -10.55 -5.47
N TYR A 146 -5.20 -10.22 -4.23
CA TYR A 146 -6.61 -10.12 -3.84
C TYR A 146 -7.36 -9.11 -4.71
N LEU A 147 -6.79 -7.94 -4.92
CA LEU A 147 -7.33 -6.88 -5.77
C LEU A 147 -7.48 -7.35 -7.23
N HIS A 148 -6.43 -7.98 -7.78
CA HIS A 148 -6.42 -8.49 -9.15
C HIS A 148 -7.43 -9.63 -9.35
N CYS A 149 -7.63 -10.51 -8.35
CA CYS A 149 -8.66 -11.55 -8.37
C CYS A 149 -10.07 -10.95 -8.46
N LYS A 150 -10.29 -9.77 -7.86
CA LYS A 150 -11.55 -9.01 -7.98
C LYS A 150 -11.62 -8.14 -9.25
N LYS A 151 -10.73 -8.38 -10.20
CA LYS A 151 -10.66 -7.68 -11.50
C LYS A 151 -10.46 -6.16 -11.37
N LEU A 152 -9.75 -5.74 -10.32
CA LEU A 152 -9.39 -4.37 -10.07
C LEU A 152 -7.87 -4.17 -10.24
N VAL A 153 -7.48 -2.96 -10.64
CA VAL A 153 -6.08 -2.53 -10.79
C VAL A 153 -5.89 -1.26 -9.98
N HIS A 154 -4.90 -1.24 -9.11
CA HIS A 154 -4.67 -0.15 -8.16
C HIS A 154 -4.25 1.14 -8.85
N ARG A 155 -3.27 1.06 -9.76
CA ARG A 155 -2.76 2.13 -10.61
C ARG A 155 -1.93 3.21 -9.90
N ASP A 156 -1.69 3.09 -8.59
CA ASP A 156 -0.87 4.03 -7.82
C ASP A 156 -0.05 3.32 -6.73
N ILE A 157 0.61 2.22 -7.09
CA ILE A 157 1.50 1.48 -6.19
C ILE A 157 2.77 2.28 -5.98
N LYS A 158 3.00 2.69 -4.73
CA LYS A 158 4.17 3.47 -4.28
C LYS A 158 4.27 3.39 -2.75
N PRO A 159 5.43 3.72 -2.14
CA PRO A 159 5.63 3.61 -0.69
C PRO A 159 4.62 4.41 0.14
N GLU A 160 4.21 5.59 -0.31
CA GLU A 160 3.27 6.46 0.39
C GLU A 160 1.87 5.83 0.54
N ASN A 161 1.54 4.85 -0.32
CA ASN A 161 0.27 4.14 -0.29
C ASN A 161 0.34 2.80 0.46
N ILE A 162 1.48 2.50 1.09
CA ILE A 162 1.66 1.35 1.99
C ILE A 162 1.75 1.87 3.41
N LEU A 163 0.67 1.68 4.18
CA LEU A 163 0.58 2.15 5.56
C LEU A 163 1.21 1.16 6.54
N ILE A 164 1.99 1.68 7.47
CA ILE A 164 2.84 0.92 8.39
C ILE A 164 2.24 0.96 9.80
N PHE A 165 2.01 -0.20 10.39
CA PHE A 165 1.50 -0.32 11.76
C PHE A 165 2.62 -0.58 12.77
N ASP A 166 3.76 -1.10 12.32
CA ASP A 166 5.00 -1.19 13.07
C ASP A 166 6.22 -1.09 12.12
N ARG A 167 7.32 -0.51 12.60
CA ARG A 167 8.51 -0.22 11.78
C ARG A 167 9.26 -1.47 11.30
N GLU A 168 8.98 -2.63 11.87
CA GLU A 168 9.51 -3.93 11.46
C GLU A 168 8.67 -4.55 10.33
N CYS A 169 7.65 -3.85 9.85
CA CYS A 169 6.72 -4.32 8.80
C CYS A 169 6.02 -5.64 9.11
N ARG A 170 5.75 -5.96 10.40
CA ARG A 170 4.98 -7.15 10.77
C ARG A 170 3.52 -6.99 10.35
N LYS A 171 3.04 -5.75 10.30
CA LYS A 171 1.72 -5.40 9.81
C LYS A 171 1.81 -4.16 8.92
N VAL A 172 1.51 -4.35 7.64
CA VAL A 172 1.39 -3.28 6.65
C VAL A 172 0.10 -3.45 5.86
N LYS A 173 -0.44 -2.37 5.32
CA LYS A 173 -1.68 -2.39 4.56
C LYS A 173 -1.61 -1.47 3.34
N LEU A 174 -2.11 -1.97 2.22
CA LEU A 174 -2.29 -1.18 1.00
C LEU A 174 -3.46 -0.21 1.19
N SER A 175 -3.29 1.03 0.75
CA SER A 175 -4.28 2.11 0.87
C SER A 175 -4.39 2.93 -0.41
N ASP A 176 -5.33 3.88 -0.41
CA ASP A 176 -5.59 4.85 -1.48
C ASP A 176 -6.03 4.23 -2.81
N PHE A 177 -7.34 4.08 -2.95
CA PHE A 177 -7.98 3.48 -4.13
C PHE A 177 -8.59 4.53 -5.09
N GLY A 178 -8.21 5.80 -4.98
CA GLY A 178 -8.71 6.89 -5.82
C GLY A 178 -8.47 6.67 -7.32
N MET A 179 -7.33 6.06 -7.66
CA MET A 179 -6.95 5.72 -9.03
C MET A 179 -7.44 4.34 -9.50
N THR A 180 -7.95 3.51 -8.60
CA THR A 180 -8.33 2.11 -8.87
C THR A 180 -9.47 2.04 -9.87
N ARG A 181 -9.34 1.14 -10.84
CA ARG A 181 -10.33 0.89 -11.91
C ARG A 181 -10.40 -0.60 -12.21
N ARG A 182 -11.51 -1.02 -12.84
CA ARG A 182 -11.64 -2.38 -13.38
C ARG A 182 -10.63 -2.61 -14.49
N ALA A 183 -10.05 -3.80 -14.51
CA ALA A 183 -9.24 -4.26 -15.63
C ALA A 183 -10.06 -4.22 -16.94
N GLY A 184 -9.42 -3.81 -18.04
CA GLY A 184 -10.07 -3.64 -19.33
C GLY A 184 -10.84 -2.32 -19.50
N SER A 185 -11.05 -1.52 -18.43
CA SER A 185 -11.73 -0.24 -18.55
C SER A 185 -10.90 0.76 -19.35
N PRO A 186 -11.52 1.51 -20.27
CA PRO A 186 -10.84 2.61 -20.95
C PRO A 186 -10.64 3.77 -19.98
N VAL A 187 -9.41 4.30 -19.93
CA VAL A 187 -9.06 5.47 -19.14
C VAL A 187 -8.26 6.45 -19.97
N LYS A 188 -8.43 7.73 -19.67
CA LYS A 188 -7.55 8.77 -20.23
C LYS A 188 -6.17 8.64 -19.62
N ARG A 189 -5.13 9.00 -20.38
CA ARG A 189 -3.78 9.10 -19.81
C ARG A 189 -3.79 10.16 -18.73
N VAL A 190 -3.36 9.75 -17.55
CA VAL A 190 -3.06 10.63 -16.43
C VAL A 190 -1.61 10.40 -16.10
N SER A 191 -0.85 11.45 -15.89
CA SER A 191 0.53 11.33 -15.43
C SER A 191 0.52 10.59 -14.09
N GLY A 192 1.10 9.39 -14.05
CA GLY A 192 1.33 8.65 -12.82
C GLY A 192 2.58 9.17 -12.09
N THR A 193 2.88 8.57 -10.95
CA THR A 193 4.16 8.81 -10.25
C THR A 193 5.30 8.26 -11.12
N ILE A 194 6.04 9.14 -11.77
CA ILE A 194 6.90 8.85 -12.92
C ILE A 194 7.86 7.67 -12.72
N PRO A 195 8.60 7.53 -11.59
CA PRO A 195 9.51 6.40 -11.43
C PRO A 195 8.82 5.03 -11.43
N TYR A 196 7.55 4.97 -10.99
CA TYR A 196 6.74 3.75 -10.89
C TYR A 196 5.94 3.44 -12.15
N THR A 197 5.87 4.40 -13.09
CA THR A 197 5.05 4.28 -14.30
C THR A 197 5.67 3.29 -15.28
N ALA A 198 4.87 2.32 -15.73
CA ALA A 198 5.30 1.32 -16.71
C ALA A 198 5.66 1.95 -18.07
N PRO A 199 6.60 1.37 -18.83
CA PRO A 199 7.11 1.97 -20.06
C PRO A 199 6.03 2.20 -21.11
N GLU A 200 5.03 1.32 -21.22
CA GLU A 200 3.88 1.48 -22.12
C GLU A 200 3.01 2.71 -21.80
N LEU A 201 3.10 3.21 -20.56
CA LEU A 201 2.38 4.39 -20.10
C LEU A 201 3.23 5.67 -20.09
N CYS A 202 4.57 5.54 -20.13
CA CYS A 202 5.48 6.67 -20.16
C CYS A 202 5.49 7.41 -21.51
N ASP A 203 5.16 6.74 -22.61
CA ASP A 203 5.13 7.33 -23.95
C ASP A 203 3.87 8.22 -24.10
N THR A 204 4.10 9.53 -23.96
CA THR A 204 3.04 10.56 -24.10
C THR A 204 2.74 10.96 -25.53
N SER A 205 3.48 10.44 -26.52
CA SER A 205 3.24 10.73 -27.94
C SER A 205 1.92 10.17 -28.45
N ARG A 206 1.39 9.16 -27.76
CA ARG A 206 0.06 8.59 -28.03
C ARG A 206 -0.98 9.32 -27.18
N HIS A 207 -1.75 10.20 -27.77
CA HIS A 207 -2.86 10.92 -27.11
C HIS A 207 -4.09 10.05 -26.83
N GLU A 208 -4.09 8.82 -27.32
CA GLU A 208 -5.18 7.88 -27.13
C GLU A 208 -5.24 7.37 -25.69
N GLY A 209 -6.46 7.12 -25.20
CA GLY A 209 -6.70 6.41 -23.96
C GLY A 209 -6.09 5.00 -24.01
N PHE A 210 -5.97 4.34 -22.87
CA PHE A 210 -5.52 2.95 -22.77
C PHE A 210 -6.49 2.13 -21.93
N CYS A 211 -6.45 0.82 -22.10
CA CYS A 211 -7.18 -0.10 -21.23
C CYS A 211 -6.35 -0.40 -19.96
N VAL A 212 -7.02 -0.38 -18.82
CA VAL A 212 -6.42 -0.71 -17.54
C VAL A 212 -5.99 -2.18 -17.51
N ASP A 213 -4.75 -2.44 -17.11
CA ASP A 213 -4.17 -3.78 -17.11
C ASP A 213 -3.41 -4.07 -15.80
N TYR A 214 -3.50 -5.29 -15.29
CA TYR A 214 -2.82 -5.74 -14.07
C TYR A 214 -1.30 -5.58 -14.12
N SER A 215 -0.72 -5.72 -15.30
CA SER A 215 0.71 -5.65 -15.54
C SER A 215 1.32 -4.30 -15.15
N THR A 216 0.53 -3.23 -15.13
CA THR A 216 0.98 -1.90 -14.68
C THR A 216 1.25 -1.86 -13.17
N ASP A 217 0.42 -2.55 -12.38
CA ASP A 217 0.66 -2.71 -10.93
C ASP A 217 1.89 -3.58 -10.66
N VAL A 218 2.09 -4.64 -11.45
CA VAL A 218 3.24 -5.53 -11.30
C VAL A 218 4.56 -4.79 -11.58
N TRP A 219 4.58 -3.94 -12.60
CA TRP A 219 5.74 -3.07 -12.86
C TRP A 219 6.02 -2.14 -11.68
N ALA A 220 5.02 -1.40 -11.22
CA ALA A 220 5.15 -0.50 -10.09
C ALA A 220 5.61 -1.24 -8.81
N PHE A 221 5.10 -2.45 -8.58
CA PHE A 221 5.52 -3.33 -7.49
C PHE A 221 7.00 -3.74 -7.61
N GLY A 222 7.48 -4.05 -8.80
CA GLY A 222 8.90 -4.33 -9.05
C GLY A 222 9.80 -3.12 -8.77
N VAL A 223 9.38 -1.91 -9.17
CA VAL A 223 10.09 -0.67 -8.83
C VAL A 223 10.08 -0.42 -7.33
N LEU A 224 8.94 -0.60 -6.67
CA LEU A 224 8.79 -0.50 -5.21
C LEU A 224 9.76 -1.44 -4.48
N LEU A 225 9.85 -2.69 -4.91
CA LEU A 225 10.77 -3.67 -4.34
C LEU A 225 12.24 -3.24 -4.48
N PHE A 226 12.63 -2.73 -5.64
CA PHE A 226 13.97 -2.17 -5.85
C PHE A 226 14.22 -1.00 -4.89
N CYS A 227 13.26 -0.07 -4.75
CA CYS A 227 13.37 1.07 -3.85
C CYS A 227 13.51 0.63 -2.38
N MET A 228 12.73 -0.35 -1.95
CA MET A 228 12.82 -0.87 -0.57
C MET A 228 14.20 -1.45 -0.25
N LEU A 229 14.79 -2.19 -1.20
CA LEU A 229 16.07 -2.88 -0.98
C LEU A 229 17.29 -1.96 -1.16
N THR A 230 17.16 -0.84 -1.83
CA THR A 230 18.31 0.00 -2.20
C THR A 230 18.23 1.43 -1.68
N GLY A 231 17.06 1.93 -1.31
CA GLY A 231 16.81 3.33 -1.00
C GLY A 231 16.95 4.26 -2.21
N ASN A 232 16.91 3.72 -3.43
CA ASN A 232 17.06 4.45 -4.69
C ASN A 232 16.00 4.05 -5.69
N PHE A 233 15.76 4.89 -6.70
CA PHE A 233 15.00 4.50 -7.88
C PHE A 233 15.90 3.82 -8.91
N PRO A 234 15.42 2.80 -9.66
CA PRO A 234 16.19 2.17 -10.73
C PRO A 234 16.40 3.10 -11.94
N TRP A 235 15.52 4.07 -12.14
CA TRP A 235 15.53 5.13 -13.18
C TRP A 235 14.62 6.28 -12.75
N GLU A 236 14.68 7.41 -13.45
CA GLU A 236 13.66 8.48 -13.30
C GLU A 236 12.40 8.17 -14.08
N LYS A 237 12.58 7.70 -15.31
CA LYS A 237 11.50 7.37 -16.24
C LYS A 237 11.84 6.11 -17.02
N ALA A 238 10.87 5.24 -17.20
CA ALA A 238 11.03 4.06 -18.05
C ALA A 238 10.96 4.44 -19.53
N LEU A 239 11.85 5.31 -19.98
CA LEU A 239 11.98 5.79 -21.37
C LEU A 239 13.40 5.61 -21.88
N PRO A 240 13.60 5.41 -23.19
CA PRO A 240 14.94 5.28 -23.81
C PRO A 240 15.87 6.47 -23.59
N SER A 241 15.34 7.64 -23.23
CA SER A 241 16.12 8.83 -22.88
C SER A 241 16.77 8.74 -21.49
N ASP A 242 16.33 7.84 -20.62
CA ASP A 242 16.95 7.59 -19.32
C ASP A 242 18.05 6.53 -19.48
N SER A 243 19.29 6.90 -19.12
CA SER A 243 20.46 6.04 -19.30
C SER A 243 20.38 4.74 -18.47
N PHE A 244 19.90 4.82 -17.23
CA PHE A 244 19.74 3.64 -16.35
C PHE A 244 18.67 2.69 -16.88
N TYR A 245 17.57 3.23 -17.36
CA TYR A 245 16.54 2.43 -18.01
C TYR A 245 17.05 1.80 -19.32
N GLN A 246 17.84 2.53 -20.10
CA GLN A 246 18.45 2.02 -21.32
C GLN A 246 19.42 0.86 -21.03
N GLU A 247 20.27 0.97 -20.00
CA GLU A 247 21.17 -0.11 -19.58
C GLU A 247 20.37 -1.34 -19.12
N PHE A 248 19.34 -1.13 -18.30
CA PHE A 248 18.45 -2.19 -17.84
C PHE A 248 17.79 -2.93 -19.01
N THR A 249 17.25 -2.21 -19.99
CA THR A 249 16.57 -2.83 -21.13
C THR A 249 17.52 -3.62 -22.03
N ARG A 250 18.75 -3.14 -22.22
CA ARG A 250 19.79 -3.87 -22.95
C ARG A 250 20.13 -5.20 -22.26
N TRP A 251 20.31 -5.15 -20.95
CA TRP A 251 20.57 -6.33 -20.14
C TRP A 251 19.38 -7.29 -20.12
N GLN A 252 18.17 -6.78 -19.93
CA GLN A 252 16.95 -7.60 -19.91
C GLN A 252 16.74 -8.35 -21.23
N ARG A 253 16.97 -7.68 -22.37
CA ARG A 253 16.88 -8.26 -23.70
C ARG A 253 18.09 -9.12 -24.08
N ARG A 254 18.98 -9.40 -23.12
CA ARG A 254 20.20 -10.20 -23.31
C ARG A 254 21.13 -9.63 -24.44
N ARG A 255 21.06 -8.34 -24.69
CA ARG A 255 21.97 -7.65 -25.64
C ARG A 255 23.34 -7.40 -25.05
N THR A 256 23.46 -7.49 -23.72
CA THR A 256 24.71 -7.44 -22.96
C THR A 256 24.70 -8.59 -21.95
N GLY A 257 25.86 -9.25 -21.74
CA GLY A 257 26.04 -10.24 -20.68
C GLY A 257 26.29 -9.62 -19.31
N THR A 258 26.61 -8.32 -19.28
CA THR A 258 27.00 -7.62 -18.04
C THR A 258 25.76 -7.07 -17.33
N VAL A 259 25.63 -7.39 -16.04
CA VAL A 259 24.62 -6.81 -15.16
C VAL A 259 24.91 -5.33 -14.94
N PRO A 260 23.93 -4.41 -15.14
CA PRO A 260 24.13 -2.99 -14.88
C PRO A 260 24.55 -2.70 -13.43
N SER A 261 25.34 -1.66 -13.20
CA SER A 261 26.04 -1.40 -11.94
C SER A 261 25.13 -1.44 -10.70
N GLN A 262 23.99 -0.75 -10.74
CA GLN A 262 23.07 -0.70 -9.59
C GLN A 262 22.33 -2.02 -9.31
N TRP A 263 22.36 -2.98 -10.24
CA TRP A 263 21.74 -4.30 -10.10
C TRP A 263 22.72 -5.37 -9.61
N ARG A 264 24.02 -5.09 -9.56
CA ARG A 264 25.07 -6.05 -9.14
C ARG A 264 25.02 -6.44 -7.67
N ARG A 265 24.29 -5.69 -6.86
CA ARG A 265 24.09 -5.98 -5.43
C ARG A 265 23.09 -7.10 -5.16
N PHE A 266 22.38 -7.57 -6.17
CA PHE A 266 21.38 -8.61 -6.06
C PHE A 266 21.92 -9.98 -6.42
N THR A 267 21.38 -11.02 -5.76
CA THR A 267 21.66 -12.42 -6.10
C THR A 267 21.08 -12.75 -7.48
N GLU A 268 21.53 -13.85 -8.07
CA GLU A 268 21.00 -14.31 -9.35
C GLU A 268 19.49 -14.59 -9.30
N GLN A 269 19.00 -15.13 -8.17
CA GLN A 269 17.58 -15.39 -7.96
C GLN A 269 16.77 -14.09 -7.92
N ALA A 270 17.26 -13.08 -7.20
CA ALA A 270 16.61 -11.77 -7.19
C ALA A 270 16.64 -11.11 -8.57
N LEU A 271 17.74 -11.19 -9.31
CA LEU A 271 17.83 -10.69 -10.67
C LEU A 271 16.84 -11.38 -11.62
N ARG A 272 16.62 -12.68 -11.44
CA ARG A 272 15.61 -13.45 -12.18
C ARG A 272 14.20 -12.95 -11.84
N MET A 273 13.90 -12.75 -10.56
CA MET A 273 12.63 -12.17 -10.08
C MET A 273 12.38 -10.79 -10.69
N PHE A 274 13.35 -9.88 -10.61
CA PHE A 274 13.22 -8.55 -11.21
C PHE A 274 13.01 -8.58 -12.73
N ARG A 275 13.68 -9.47 -13.45
CA ARG A 275 13.44 -9.64 -14.90
C ARG A 275 12.01 -10.03 -15.22
N ARG A 276 11.37 -10.79 -14.34
CA ARG A 276 9.98 -11.23 -14.51
C ARG A 276 8.99 -10.11 -14.16
N LEU A 277 9.19 -9.44 -13.01
CA LEU A 277 8.34 -8.35 -12.56
C LEU A 277 8.45 -7.10 -13.46
N LEU A 278 9.66 -6.79 -13.92
CA LEU A 278 9.98 -5.63 -14.73
C LEU A 278 10.21 -6.00 -16.21
N SER A 279 9.47 -6.98 -16.75
CA SER A 279 9.50 -7.27 -18.18
C SER A 279 9.05 -6.03 -18.96
N VAL A 280 9.90 -5.59 -19.91
CA VAL A 280 9.60 -4.43 -20.76
C VAL A 280 8.42 -4.74 -21.67
N GLU A 281 8.36 -5.97 -22.18
CA GLU A 281 7.23 -6.46 -22.94
C GLU A 281 6.09 -6.77 -21.95
N GLN A 282 4.99 -6.04 -22.08
CA GLN A 282 3.82 -6.14 -21.20
C GLN A 282 3.28 -7.58 -21.11
N ASP A 283 3.18 -8.27 -22.25
CA ASP A 283 2.64 -9.63 -22.36
C ASP A 283 3.48 -10.68 -21.64
N ARG A 284 4.77 -10.39 -21.41
CA ARG A 284 5.73 -11.26 -20.73
C ARG A 284 5.89 -10.95 -19.26
N ARG A 285 5.30 -9.85 -18.80
CA ARG A 285 5.33 -9.48 -17.39
C ARG A 285 4.50 -10.47 -16.60
N CYS A 286 5.10 -11.04 -15.55
CA CYS A 286 4.46 -12.05 -14.73
C CYS A 286 3.30 -11.49 -13.89
N SER A 287 2.52 -12.35 -13.26
CA SER A 287 1.60 -11.95 -12.20
C SER A 287 2.36 -11.65 -10.91
N VAL A 288 1.76 -10.89 -10.00
CA VAL A 288 2.36 -10.59 -8.69
C VAL A 288 2.63 -11.85 -7.87
N LYS A 289 1.85 -12.92 -8.06
CA LYS A 289 2.02 -14.22 -7.38
C LYS A 289 3.40 -14.85 -7.59
N GLU A 290 4.06 -14.55 -8.70
CA GLU A 290 5.37 -15.14 -8.98
C GLU A 290 6.41 -14.77 -7.92
N VAL A 291 6.25 -13.63 -7.25
CA VAL A 291 7.18 -13.20 -6.19
C VAL A 291 7.27 -14.22 -5.05
N PHE A 292 6.19 -14.96 -4.75
CA PHE A 292 6.17 -15.93 -3.67
C PHE A 292 7.17 -17.07 -3.85
N GLY A 293 7.52 -17.40 -5.09
CA GLY A 293 8.54 -18.42 -5.40
C GLY A 293 9.97 -18.02 -5.02
N TYR A 294 10.21 -16.76 -4.65
CA TYR A 294 11.56 -16.26 -4.37
C TYR A 294 11.83 -15.99 -2.89
N PHE A 295 10.86 -16.14 -1.99
CA PHE A 295 11.02 -15.83 -0.57
C PHE A 295 12.00 -16.73 0.18
N SER A 296 12.19 -17.97 -0.28
CA SER A 296 13.16 -18.90 0.29
C SER A 296 14.62 -18.59 -0.08
N HIS A 297 14.84 -17.69 -1.05
CA HIS A 297 16.18 -17.32 -1.52
C HIS A 297 16.62 -16.00 -0.88
N SER A 298 17.94 -15.82 -0.71
CA SER A 298 18.52 -14.50 -0.43
C SER A 298 18.38 -13.60 -1.67
N TRP A 299 18.08 -12.32 -1.45
CA TRP A 299 17.91 -11.34 -2.52
C TRP A 299 19.11 -10.40 -2.68
N MET A 300 19.77 -10.07 -1.55
CA MET A 300 20.95 -9.22 -1.55
C MET A 300 22.21 -10.10 -1.47
N LEU A 301 23.24 -9.71 -2.18
CA LEU A 301 24.57 -10.26 -1.94
C LEU A 301 25.08 -9.75 -0.59
N ASP A 302 25.72 -10.62 0.18
CA ASP A 302 26.40 -10.21 1.41
C ASP A 302 27.42 -9.14 1.03
N GLY A 303 27.25 -7.94 1.58
CA GLY A 303 28.25 -6.89 1.42
C GLY A 303 29.56 -7.40 1.99
N ASP A 304 30.63 -7.36 1.20
CA ASP A 304 31.98 -7.67 1.68
C ASP A 304 32.20 -6.92 2.99
N SER A 305 32.09 -7.63 4.10
CA SER A 305 32.57 -7.17 5.39
C SER A 305 34.11 -7.19 5.32
N ASN A 306 34.67 -6.14 4.73
CA ASN A 306 36.10 -5.89 4.74
C ASN A 306 36.50 -5.45 6.16
N GLY A 307 36.93 -6.39 6.97
CA GLY A 307 37.33 -6.20 8.38
C GLY A 307 38.08 -7.38 8.92
N ASN A 308 39.31 -7.61 8.44
CA ASN A 308 40.49 -8.09 9.14
C ASN A 308 40.27 -9.00 10.36
N GLY A 309 40.62 -10.27 10.22
CA GLY A 309 40.74 -11.22 11.33
C GLY A 309 41.20 -12.60 10.86
N GLY A 310 42.49 -12.79 10.75
CA GLY A 310 43.10 -14.06 10.32
C GLY A 310 42.86 -15.21 11.29
N GLY A 311 42.99 -16.41 10.76
CA GLY A 311 43.34 -17.58 11.56
C GLY A 311 42.50 -18.82 11.36
N GLY A 312 43.04 -19.79 10.61
CA GLY A 312 43.06 -21.18 11.06
C GLY A 312 41.86 -22.06 10.72
N GLY A 313 42.00 -22.85 9.70
CA GLY A 313 41.84 -24.29 9.59
C GLY A 313 40.64 -24.97 10.26
N GLU A 314 39.83 -25.63 9.49
CA GLU A 314 39.79 -27.10 9.49
C GLU A 314 38.67 -27.61 8.59
N ARG A 315 39.05 -28.53 7.72
CA ARG A 315 38.10 -29.30 6.89
C ARG A 315 37.52 -30.42 7.73
N GLU A 316 36.24 -30.53 7.82
CA GLU A 316 35.64 -31.84 8.04
C GLU A 316 34.60 -32.16 6.97
N ARG A 317 34.88 -33.29 6.32
CA ARG A 317 33.92 -34.00 5.47
C ARG A 317 33.15 -34.95 6.36
N GLU A 318 31.84 -34.90 6.33
CA GLU A 318 31.09 -36.12 6.63
C GLU A 318 29.99 -36.39 5.62
N ARG A 319 29.95 -37.68 5.25
CA ARG A 319 29.01 -38.31 4.33
C ARG A 319 27.82 -38.89 5.09
N GLY A 320 26.74 -39.06 4.36
CA GLY A 320 25.73 -40.12 4.60
C GLY A 320 24.43 -39.55 5.15
N GLY A 321 23.35 -39.62 4.45
CA GLY A 321 22.64 -40.82 4.08
C GLY A 321 21.28 -40.76 4.78
N GLY A 322 20.18 -40.94 4.06
CA GLY A 322 18.93 -41.35 4.66
C GLY A 322 17.69 -40.54 4.19
N GLY A 323 17.08 -41.02 3.12
CA GLY A 323 15.76 -40.54 2.69
C GLY A 323 14.65 -41.01 3.61
N VAL A 324 13.68 -40.16 3.83
CA VAL A 324 12.33 -40.59 4.24
C VAL A 324 11.33 -39.85 3.35
N ARG A 325 10.66 -40.62 2.51
CA ARG A 325 9.43 -40.21 1.85
C ARG A 325 8.32 -40.12 2.88
N VAL A 326 7.61 -39.01 2.91
CA VAL A 326 6.28 -38.95 3.51
C VAL A 326 5.33 -38.49 2.42
N GLU A 327 4.50 -39.44 1.99
CA GLU A 327 3.31 -39.17 1.19
C GLU A 327 2.27 -38.55 2.08
N GLY A 328 1.80 -37.37 1.70
CA GLY A 328 0.70 -36.67 2.35
C GLY A 328 -0.35 -36.28 1.33
N GLU A 329 -1.48 -36.97 1.40
CA GLU A 329 -2.63 -36.85 0.53
C GLU A 329 -3.17 -35.42 0.42
N GLY A 330 -3.30 -34.96 -0.81
CA GLY A 330 -3.98 -33.73 -1.15
C GLY A 330 -5.49 -33.82 -0.92
N ARG A 331 -6.01 -33.00 -0.03
CA ARG A 331 -7.44 -32.75 0.09
C ARG A 331 -7.75 -31.43 -0.58
N SER A 332 -8.29 -31.51 -1.78
CA SER A 332 -8.86 -30.37 -2.51
C SER A 332 -10.10 -29.87 -1.77
N THR A 333 -10.02 -28.67 -1.19
CA THR A 333 -11.20 -27.92 -0.78
C THR A 333 -11.57 -26.96 -1.90
N SER A 334 -12.71 -27.22 -2.52
CA SER A 334 -13.35 -26.38 -3.51
C SER A 334 -13.69 -25.00 -2.94
N SER A 335 -13.21 -23.97 -3.58
CA SER A 335 -13.51 -22.57 -3.32
C SER A 335 -14.93 -22.22 -3.82
N SER A 336 -15.88 -22.07 -2.90
CA SER A 336 -17.22 -21.53 -3.16
C SER A 336 -17.59 -20.39 -2.18
N SER A 337 -16.63 -19.58 -1.76
CA SER A 337 -16.83 -18.56 -0.71
C SER A 337 -16.80 -17.10 -1.20
N GLY A 338 -16.84 -16.85 -2.50
CA GLY A 338 -16.71 -15.47 -3.02
C GLY A 338 -18.02 -14.70 -3.13
N GLU A 339 -19.13 -15.38 -3.41
CA GLU A 339 -20.43 -14.74 -3.61
C GLU A 339 -21.12 -14.43 -2.27
N ASP A 340 -20.96 -15.31 -1.29
CA ASP A 340 -21.57 -15.13 0.06
C ASP A 340 -20.96 -13.93 0.81
N ASP A 341 -19.69 -13.61 0.62
CA ASP A 341 -19.01 -12.46 1.23
C ASP A 341 -19.47 -11.12 0.61
N GLU A 342 -19.79 -11.10 -0.67
CA GLU A 342 -20.25 -9.91 -1.39
C GLU A 342 -21.68 -9.55 -0.99
N ASP A 343 -22.57 -10.53 -0.91
CA ASP A 343 -23.93 -10.34 -0.48
C ASP A 343 -24.02 -9.89 0.98
N MET A 344 -23.18 -10.43 1.86
CA MET A 344 -23.08 -9.98 3.26
C MET A 344 -22.60 -8.53 3.39
N LEU A 345 -21.72 -8.07 2.51
CA LEU A 345 -21.24 -6.69 2.53
C LEU A 345 -22.35 -5.71 2.16
N VAL A 346 -23.10 -6.01 1.10
CA VAL A 346 -24.24 -5.20 0.66
C VAL A 346 -25.33 -5.17 1.73
N GLU A 347 -25.66 -6.32 2.32
CA GLU A 347 -26.68 -6.41 3.37
C GLU A 347 -26.23 -5.68 4.64
N ARG A 348 -24.97 -5.77 5.02
CA ARG A 348 -24.37 -5.01 6.12
C ARG A 348 -24.44 -3.51 5.89
N MET A 349 -24.22 -3.02 4.65
CA MET A 349 -24.38 -1.61 4.32
C MET A 349 -25.85 -1.15 4.34
N LYS A 350 -26.78 -2.00 3.90
CA LYS A 350 -28.23 -1.73 3.96
C LYS A 350 -28.76 -1.66 5.38
N GLN A 351 -28.25 -2.52 6.27
CA GLN A 351 -28.64 -2.57 7.69
C GLN A 351 -27.98 -1.50 8.55
N GLN A 352 -26.77 -1.07 8.17
CA GLN A 352 -26.15 0.10 8.74
C GLN A 352 -26.77 1.32 8.05
N THR A 353 -27.91 1.79 8.56
CA THR A 353 -28.27 3.19 8.39
C THR A 353 -27.04 3.97 8.89
N LEU A 354 -26.25 4.45 7.96
CA LEU A 354 -24.90 5.01 8.22
C LEU A 354 -25.03 6.41 8.86
N SER A 355 -25.88 6.52 9.89
CA SER A 355 -25.79 7.62 10.81
C SER A 355 -24.44 7.50 11.51
N PRO A 356 -23.61 8.56 11.55
CA PRO A 356 -22.37 8.58 12.33
C PRO A 356 -22.53 8.20 13.79
N LEU A 357 -23.79 8.07 14.25
CA LEU A 357 -24.21 7.78 15.62
C LEU A 357 -24.58 6.33 15.87
N SER A 358 -24.74 5.48 14.84
CA SER A 358 -25.14 4.09 15.05
C SER A 358 -24.03 3.27 15.68
N PRO A 359 -24.32 2.46 16.73
CA PRO A 359 -23.32 1.58 17.35
C PRO A 359 -22.91 0.49 16.36
N LEU A 360 -21.62 0.38 16.05
CA LEU A 360 -21.06 -0.78 15.38
C LEU A 360 -21.27 -1.98 16.30
N SER A 361 -21.85 -3.05 15.79
CA SER A 361 -21.93 -4.32 16.52
C SER A 361 -20.53 -4.77 16.91
N PRO A 362 -20.31 -5.26 18.14
CA PRO A 362 -19.00 -5.70 18.58
C PRO A 362 -18.55 -6.89 17.73
N VAL A 363 -17.39 -6.78 17.14
CA VAL A 363 -16.69 -7.94 16.58
C VAL A 363 -16.46 -8.89 17.74
N SER A 364 -17.07 -10.07 17.70
CA SER A 364 -16.89 -11.13 18.67
C SER A 364 -15.43 -11.57 18.70
N VAL A 365 -14.70 -11.09 19.69
CA VAL A 365 -13.41 -11.65 20.07
C VAL A 365 -13.74 -12.88 20.92
N GLU A 366 -13.54 -14.07 20.40
CA GLU A 366 -13.58 -15.30 21.18
C GLU A 366 -12.52 -15.24 22.27
N ARG A 367 -12.98 -15.06 23.52
CA ARG A 367 -12.14 -15.23 24.70
C ARG A 367 -12.09 -16.72 25.04
N GLY A 368 -10.91 -17.28 24.85
CA GLY A 368 -10.58 -18.58 25.45
C GLY A 368 -10.71 -18.52 26.97
N THR A 369 -11.57 -19.35 27.51
CA THR A 369 -11.79 -19.54 28.95
C THR A 369 -10.61 -20.31 29.55
N GLY A 370 -9.87 -19.67 30.44
CA GLY A 370 -8.97 -20.31 31.38
C GLY A 370 -9.18 -19.70 32.77
N GLY A 371 -9.93 -20.40 33.61
CA GLY A 371 -10.22 -19.93 34.96
C GLY A 371 -9.08 -20.20 35.94
N THR A 372 -8.88 -19.29 36.89
CA THR A 372 -8.54 -19.62 38.28
C THR A 372 -8.92 -18.49 39.25
N LYS A 373 -9.37 -18.90 40.43
CA LYS A 373 -9.97 -18.15 41.54
C LYS A 373 -8.94 -17.48 42.44
N ALA A 374 -9.48 -16.51 43.18
CA ALA A 374 -9.08 -16.01 44.56
C ALA A 374 -8.13 -14.82 44.56
N GLY A 375 -8.53 -13.73 45.24
CA GLY A 375 -8.53 -13.42 46.59
C GLY A 375 -8.66 -11.90 46.78
N MET A 376 -9.55 -11.49 47.67
CA MET A 376 -9.73 -10.13 48.22
C MET A 376 -8.50 -9.63 48.95
N MET A 377 -8.22 -8.31 48.87
CA MET A 377 -8.05 -7.45 50.07
C MET A 377 -7.93 -5.97 49.70
N GLU A 378 -8.61 -5.16 50.50
CA GLU A 378 -8.65 -3.69 50.52
C GLU A 378 -7.35 -3.04 51.06
N SER A 379 -7.18 -1.79 50.70
CA SER A 379 -6.83 -0.58 51.48
C SER A 379 -5.92 0.31 50.62
N GLY A 380 -6.24 1.55 50.30
CA GLY A 380 -6.38 2.67 51.22
C GLY A 380 -5.11 3.53 51.16
N GLY A 381 -5.17 4.76 50.62
CA GLY A 381 -4.07 5.71 50.82
C GLY A 381 -3.91 6.72 49.68
N GLY A 382 -4.53 7.87 49.78
CA GLY A 382 -4.28 9.02 48.93
C GLY A 382 -2.98 9.74 49.28
N HIS A 383 -2.41 10.40 48.32
CA HIS A 383 -1.58 11.59 48.53
C HIS A 383 -1.63 12.51 47.31
N HIS A 384 -2.00 13.76 47.59
CA HIS A 384 -1.82 14.95 46.79
C HIS A 384 -0.33 15.17 46.46
N PHE A 385 -0.04 15.67 45.24
CA PHE A 385 0.98 16.70 44.97
C PHE A 385 0.74 17.32 43.60
N VAL A 386 0.30 18.56 43.57
CA VAL A 386 0.91 19.87 43.21
C VAL A 386 1.50 19.95 41.78
N SER A 387 0.85 20.81 41.02
CA SER A 387 1.19 21.39 39.74
C SER A 387 2.53 22.13 39.73
N VAL A 388 3.31 21.95 38.66
CA VAL A 388 4.23 22.98 38.18
C VAL A 388 4.10 23.15 36.68
N SER A 389 3.63 24.30 36.28
CA SER A 389 3.62 24.81 34.92
C SER A 389 5.00 25.30 34.54
N THR A 390 5.51 24.88 33.39
CA THR A 390 6.51 25.64 32.65
C THR A 390 6.16 25.70 31.17
N THR A 391 5.83 26.91 30.78
CA THR A 391 5.72 27.40 29.42
C THR A 391 7.08 27.43 28.74
N SER A 392 7.20 26.88 27.56
CA SER A 392 8.17 27.34 26.58
C SER A 392 7.64 27.17 25.16
N SER A 393 7.27 28.29 24.59
CA SER A 393 7.00 28.54 23.20
C SER A 393 8.28 28.37 22.36
N VAL A 394 8.27 27.54 21.35
CA VAL A 394 9.26 27.61 20.27
C VAL A 394 8.53 27.66 18.94
N SER A 395 8.56 28.83 18.35
CA SER A 395 8.18 29.15 16.99
C SER A 395 9.17 28.49 16.00
N SER A 396 8.70 27.67 15.10
CA SER A 396 9.50 27.20 13.96
C SER A 396 9.12 27.98 12.72
N THR A 397 9.96 28.92 12.36
CA THR A 397 9.96 29.62 11.08
C THR A 397 10.65 28.73 10.03
N ASN A 398 9.93 28.44 8.96
CA ASN A 398 10.51 27.86 7.73
C ASN A 398 11.34 28.93 7.02
N SER A 399 12.62 28.69 6.91
CA SER A 399 13.49 29.38 5.96
C SER A 399 14.19 28.37 5.06
N TYR A 400 13.85 28.43 3.78
CA TYR A 400 14.62 27.79 2.71
C TYR A 400 15.89 28.63 2.47
N GLU A 401 17.03 28.13 2.90
CA GLU A 401 18.33 28.69 2.46
C GLU A 401 18.94 27.80 1.38
N ARG A 402 19.23 28.46 0.25
CA ARG A 402 20.06 27.94 -0.82
C ARG A 402 21.50 27.81 -0.33
N MET A 403 22.09 26.63 -0.49
CA MET A 403 23.52 26.44 -0.35
C MET A 403 24.27 26.74 -1.66
N PRO A 404 25.48 27.32 -1.58
CA PRO A 404 26.28 27.72 -2.76
C PRO A 404 26.97 26.52 -3.41
N ARG A 405 27.16 26.64 -4.72
CA ARG A 405 28.10 25.81 -5.48
C ARG A 405 29.52 26.24 -5.11
N ASP A 406 30.38 25.25 -4.77
CA ASP A 406 31.73 25.06 -5.26
C ASP A 406 32.46 24.03 -4.39
N SER A 407 32.82 22.93 -4.99
CA SER A 407 34.18 22.36 -5.02
C SER A 407 34.17 20.96 -5.65
N ILE A 408 34.91 20.88 -6.71
CA ILE A 408 35.23 19.71 -7.51
C ILE A 408 36.05 18.74 -6.66
N SER A 409 35.59 17.52 -6.45
CA SER A 409 36.46 16.38 -6.23
C SER A 409 35.96 15.16 -7.00
N ASN A 410 36.79 14.72 -7.92
CA ASN A 410 36.64 13.52 -8.72
C ASN A 410 36.59 12.27 -7.81
N ASN A 411 35.44 11.64 -7.70
CA ASN A 411 35.37 10.22 -7.41
C ASN A 411 34.24 9.62 -8.26
N ASN A 412 34.63 8.86 -9.27
CA ASN A 412 33.80 8.10 -10.18
C ASN A 412 33.14 6.93 -9.42
N GLN A 413 32.05 7.22 -8.71
CA GLN A 413 31.01 6.23 -8.43
C GLN A 413 29.70 6.75 -9.02
N PRO A 414 28.93 5.91 -9.73
CA PRO A 414 27.64 6.35 -10.25
C PRO A 414 26.72 6.61 -9.05
N ALA A 415 26.40 7.87 -8.83
CA ALA A 415 25.47 8.30 -7.79
C ALA A 415 24.09 7.69 -8.08
N GLY A 416 23.68 6.75 -7.25
CA GLY A 416 22.29 6.29 -7.18
C GLY A 416 21.38 7.48 -6.86
N ARG A 417 20.21 7.54 -7.47
CA ARG A 417 19.28 8.64 -7.28
C ARG A 417 18.53 8.50 -5.95
N MET A 418 18.54 9.55 -5.15
CA MET A 418 17.81 9.62 -3.88
C MET A 418 16.31 9.47 -4.08
N LEU A 419 15.63 8.79 -3.14
CA LEU A 419 14.19 8.86 -2.93
C LEU A 419 13.84 10.27 -2.43
N VAL A 420 13.59 11.18 -3.36
CA VAL A 420 13.05 12.50 -3.06
C VAL A 420 11.62 12.54 -3.58
N ALA A 421 10.68 12.74 -2.69
CA ALA A 421 9.30 12.96 -3.07
C ALA A 421 9.20 14.30 -3.82
N THR A 422 9.05 14.26 -5.13
CA THR A 422 8.63 15.45 -5.87
C THR A 422 7.14 15.63 -5.68
N PRO A 423 6.66 16.84 -5.33
CA PRO A 423 5.23 17.13 -5.30
C PRO A 423 4.66 16.89 -6.70
N ILE A 424 3.68 16.00 -6.79
CA ILE A 424 3.01 15.69 -8.06
C ILE A 424 1.93 16.74 -8.28
N GLU A 425 2.10 17.57 -9.29
CA GLU A 425 0.98 18.28 -9.88
C GLU A 425 0.09 17.26 -10.62
N ILE A 426 -0.99 16.86 -9.97
CA ILE A 426 -2.04 16.10 -10.61
C ILE A 426 -2.89 17.11 -11.39
N CYS A 427 -2.59 17.28 -12.67
CA CYS A 427 -3.55 17.92 -13.58
C CYS A 427 -4.79 17.04 -13.70
N VAL A 428 -5.93 17.62 -13.35
CA VAL A 428 -7.28 17.04 -13.40
C VAL A 428 -7.73 16.83 -14.86
#